data_786bbea67ec6fd8633f3c697a2a92ddc
#
_entry.id   786bbea67ec6fd8633f3c697a2a92ddc
#
_cell.length_a   1.000
_cell.length_b   1.000
_cell.length_c   1.000
_cell.angle_alpha   90.00
_cell.angle_beta   90.00
_cell.angle_gamma   90.00
#
_symmetry.space_group_name_H-M   'P 1'
#
loop_
_entity.id
_entity.type
_entity.pdbx_description
1 polymer ?
#
loop_
_entity_poly.entity_id
_entity_poly.type
_entity_poly.pdbx_seq_one_letter_code
_entity_poly.pdbx_strand_id
1 'polypeptide(L)'
;MTEPSAAGPPLLPPGAELPPALRGCAPWFRRVRLLLSRYLVQAAPWERPSPPRILDRRVVELLGGQRSHEERLLPLAELERGLASSPLPDLEPSPADVLGWRWRQLLDRGRLEPDEVDLLTLLAAPALVPDFLRLYRELAGSPAALAWPESLLRQIVDPDGNRGERVARLFDPRGRLAQLGYAELLSLPGNLPELCWRLPPRLAQHLVGHDLPDSALAGVLELVSAHHELDELLPPGLDAAALVAVLEQAVASARSLLVVIHGAAGLGRRSLAAALADRLGRPLLALDLGRLAAAAAPADLLRRVGLEQQLADGLLLLTRGELLDDPAQANLVAQLPSFMDRLPGPTFLVADARPGPTVLPGRELLPLALKLPTPERREAIWRRALEEAGPALADDVDARDLARKYHLPPGRIVAAVQEASLQSRVRGLPLARAQLQRACTSQLTHRLALLADRVEASLDWSDLVVPPEIRELLWQVVRRHTLHARVFEEWGLGTKLVTGTGISALFSGPPGTGKTMAAGVVARELDMPLYRVDLSRLVSKWIGETEKNLAGV
;
A
#
# COMPACT_ATOMS: atom_id res chain seq x y z
N MET A 1 5.72 -65.79 10.41
CA MET A 1 5.88 -64.58 11.26
C MET A 1 6.20 -63.44 10.31
N THR A 2 5.17 -62.76 9.90
CA THR A 2 5.25 -61.57 9.03
C THR A 2 5.33 -60.35 9.94
N GLU A 3 6.39 -59.57 9.82
CA GLU A 3 6.58 -58.31 10.55
C GLU A 3 5.37 -57.39 10.33
N PRO A 4 4.86 -56.72 11.41
CA PRO A 4 3.81 -55.75 11.22
C PRO A 4 4.38 -54.49 10.52
N SER A 5 3.82 -54.24 9.35
CA SER A 5 4.02 -53.03 8.57
C SER A 5 3.96 -51.76 9.45
N ALA A 6 5.03 -50.96 9.41
CA ALA A 6 5.16 -49.64 10.08
C ALA A 6 4.27 -48.53 9.46
N ALA A 7 3.13 -48.89 8.88
CA ALA A 7 2.12 -47.92 8.43
C ALA A 7 1.31 -47.45 9.64
N GLY A 8 1.56 -46.25 10.08
CA GLY A 8 0.73 -45.58 11.09
C GLY A 8 -0.76 -45.56 10.69
N PRO A 9 -1.67 -45.23 11.63
CA PRO A 9 -3.11 -45.27 11.37
C PRO A 9 -3.48 -44.49 10.10
N PRO A 10 -4.48 -44.96 9.32
CA PRO A 10 -4.82 -44.35 8.02
C PRO A 10 -5.11 -42.84 8.19
N LEU A 11 -4.63 -42.08 7.24
CA LEU A 11 -4.70 -40.59 7.24
C LEU A 11 -6.13 -40.05 7.26
N LEU A 12 -7.11 -40.90 6.81
CA LEU A 12 -8.53 -40.59 6.77
C LEU A 12 -9.32 -41.88 7.09
N PRO A 13 -10.56 -41.76 7.61
CA PRO A 13 -11.44 -42.90 7.73
C PRO A 13 -11.65 -43.54 6.35
N PRO A 14 -11.79 -44.88 6.26
CA PRO A 14 -12.02 -45.55 5.02
C PRO A 14 -13.30 -45.03 4.36
N GLY A 15 -13.15 -44.39 3.18
CA GLY A 15 -14.25 -43.77 2.41
C GLY A 15 -14.40 -42.26 2.51
N ALA A 16 -13.66 -41.56 3.37
CA ALA A 16 -13.60 -40.10 3.36
C ALA A 16 -12.37 -39.63 2.58
N GLU A 17 -12.57 -39.28 1.34
CA GLU A 17 -11.54 -38.59 0.55
C GLU A 17 -11.57 -37.09 0.89
N LEU A 18 -10.41 -36.52 1.25
CA LEU A 18 -10.26 -35.07 1.25
C LEU A 18 -10.55 -34.55 -0.16
N PRO A 19 -11.24 -33.40 -0.29
CA PRO A 19 -11.33 -32.72 -1.57
C PRO A 19 -9.95 -32.65 -2.23
N PRO A 20 -9.84 -32.82 -3.55
CA PRO A 20 -8.55 -32.84 -4.25
C PRO A 20 -7.64 -31.65 -3.86
N ALA A 21 -8.24 -30.48 -3.65
CA ALA A 21 -7.55 -29.25 -3.22
C ALA A 21 -6.94 -29.32 -1.80
N LEU A 22 -7.38 -30.26 -0.95
CA LEU A 22 -6.92 -30.39 0.44
C LEU A 22 -5.98 -31.59 0.65
N ARG A 23 -5.69 -32.38 -0.37
CA ARG A 23 -4.88 -33.62 -0.24
C ARG A 23 -3.47 -33.36 0.28
N GLY A 24 -2.82 -32.29 -0.17
CA GLY A 24 -1.49 -31.89 0.30
C GLY A 24 -1.45 -31.43 1.77
N CYS A 25 -2.59 -31.05 2.34
CA CYS A 25 -2.70 -30.68 3.74
C CYS A 25 -3.08 -31.86 4.66
N ALA A 26 -3.18 -33.08 4.12
CA ALA A 26 -3.51 -34.27 4.92
C ALA A 26 -2.63 -34.44 6.16
N PRO A 27 -1.29 -34.20 6.13
CA PRO A 27 -0.44 -34.27 7.33
C PRO A 27 -0.85 -33.26 8.41
N TRP A 28 -1.25 -32.04 8.03
CA TRP A 28 -1.70 -30.99 8.94
C TRP A 28 -3.01 -31.37 9.63
N PHE A 29 -3.99 -31.87 8.87
CA PHE A 29 -5.25 -32.35 9.43
C PHE A 29 -5.05 -33.59 10.31
N ARG A 30 -4.08 -34.45 10.01
CA ARG A 30 -3.69 -35.54 10.89
C ARG A 30 -3.23 -35.01 12.25
N ARG A 31 -2.38 -33.96 12.28
CA ARG A 31 -1.91 -33.35 13.51
C ARG A 31 -3.06 -32.74 14.30
N VAL A 32 -3.98 -32.02 13.65
CA VAL A 32 -5.21 -31.49 14.29
C VAL A 32 -6.02 -32.63 14.93
N ARG A 33 -6.22 -33.75 14.24
CA ARG A 33 -6.95 -34.90 14.77
C ARG A 33 -6.28 -35.45 16.04
N LEU A 34 -4.96 -35.57 16.01
CA LEU A 34 -4.20 -36.05 17.17
C LEU A 34 -4.32 -35.09 18.37
N LEU A 35 -4.24 -33.79 18.18
CA LEU A 35 -4.41 -32.78 19.21
C LEU A 35 -5.82 -32.83 19.81
N LEU A 36 -6.86 -32.90 18.99
CA LEU A 36 -8.24 -32.97 19.42
C LEU A 36 -8.55 -34.30 20.10
N SER A 37 -8.02 -35.43 19.62
CA SER A 37 -8.18 -36.73 20.22
C SER A 37 -7.49 -36.77 21.58
N ARG A 38 -6.29 -36.22 21.72
CA ARG A 38 -5.59 -36.10 23.04
C ARG A 38 -6.43 -35.30 24.02
N TYR A 39 -6.93 -34.15 23.62
CA TYR A 39 -7.81 -33.33 24.45
C TYR A 39 -9.05 -34.10 24.91
N LEU A 40 -9.74 -34.77 24.00
CA LEU A 40 -10.97 -35.53 24.32
C LEU A 40 -10.71 -36.71 25.25
N VAL A 41 -9.56 -37.39 25.11
CA VAL A 41 -9.17 -38.49 26.01
C VAL A 41 -8.81 -37.97 27.40
N GLN A 42 -8.11 -36.84 27.50
CA GLN A 42 -7.71 -36.24 28.79
C GLN A 42 -8.85 -35.48 29.46
N ALA A 43 -9.77 -34.88 28.70
CA ALA A 43 -10.96 -34.23 29.24
C ALA A 43 -12.05 -35.19 29.74
N ALA A 44 -11.77 -36.51 29.79
CA ALA A 44 -12.71 -37.54 30.20
C ALA A 44 -13.07 -37.48 31.70
N PRO A 45 -14.10 -38.04 32.17
CA PRO A 45 -15.52 -37.69 32.35
C PRO A 45 -15.92 -37.39 33.80
N TRP A 46 -15.02 -37.06 34.70
CA TRP A 46 -15.33 -36.94 36.13
C TRP A 46 -15.65 -35.52 36.63
N GLU A 47 -15.57 -34.51 35.78
CA GLU A 47 -15.93 -33.14 36.15
C GLU A 47 -17.17 -32.56 35.43
N ARG A 48 -17.91 -33.35 34.61
CA ARG A 48 -19.13 -32.85 33.95
C ARG A 48 -20.39 -33.47 34.52
N PRO A 49 -21.33 -32.65 35.02
CA PRO A 49 -22.63 -33.15 35.54
C PRO A 49 -23.60 -33.63 34.45
N SER A 50 -23.18 -33.70 33.20
CA SER A 50 -23.98 -34.20 32.07
C SER A 50 -23.40 -35.50 31.53
N PRO A 51 -24.24 -36.46 31.06
CA PRO A 51 -23.75 -37.68 30.48
C PRO A 51 -22.82 -37.37 29.28
N PRO A 52 -21.80 -38.24 29.03
CA PRO A 52 -20.89 -38.02 27.92
C PRO A 52 -21.71 -37.84 26.64
N ARG A 53 -21.55 -36.69 25.98
CA ARG A 53 -22.19 -36.48 24.68
C ARG A 53 -21.67 -37.56 23.74
N ILE A 54 -22.57 -38.39 23.24
CA ILE A 54 -22.24 -39.35 22.19
C ILE A 54 -21.76 -38.52 21.00
N LEU A 55 -20.45 -38.57 20.76
CA LEU A 55 -19.87 -37.94 19.56
C LEU A 55 -20.50 -38.60 18.34
N ASP A 56 -20.91 -37.82 17.37
CA ASP A 56 -21.40 -38.33 16.07
C ASP A 56 -20.35 -39.32 15.54
N ARG A 57 -20.84 -40.48 15.08
CA ARG A 57 -20.01 -41.54 14.50
C ARG A 57 -19.01 -41.05 13.49
N ARG A 58 -19.40 -40.05 12.69
CA ARG A 58 -18.56 -39.41 11.68
C ARG A 58 -17.43 -38.58 12.31
N VAL A 59 -17.67 -37.99 13.48
CA VAL A 59 -16.64 -37.24 14.25
C VAL A 59 -15.61 -38.22 14.83
N VAL A 60 -16.06 -39.35 15.38
CA VAL A 60 -15.15 -40.40 15.90
C VAL A 60 -14.30 -40.98 14.75
N GLU A 61 -14.91 -41.26 13.62
CA GLU A 61 -14.20 -41.70 12.41
C GLU A 61 -13.20 -40.65 11.91
N LEU A 62 -13.58 -39.37 11.92
CA LEU A 62 -12.68 -38.25 11.56
C LEU A 62 -11.47 -38.18 12.48
N LEU A 63 -11.65 -38.43 13.78
CA LEU A 63 -10.58 -38.45 14.78
C LEU A 63 -9.73 -39.72 14.75
N GLY A 64 -10.00 -40.66 13.83
CA GLY A 64 -9.24 -41.90 13.69
C GLY A 64 -9.64 -42.99 14.68
N GLY A 65 -10.86 -42.90 15.24
CA GLY A 65 -11.43 -43.94 16.12
C GLY A 65 -11.66 -45.26 15.38
N GLN A 66 -11.56 -46.38 16.13
CA GLN A 66 -11.80 -47.73 15.56
C GLN A 66 -13.29 -48.04 15.49
N ARG A 67 -13.69 -48.78 14.44
CA ARG A 67 -15.05 -49.31 14.25
C ARG A 67 -15.35 -50.49 15.19
N SER A 68 -15.22 -50.33 16.48
CA SER A 68 -15.65 -51.36 17.42
C SER A 68 -16.99 -50.97 18.09
N HIS A 69 -17.72 -51.94 18.65
CA HIS A 69 -19.01 -51.71 19.30
C HIS A 69 -19.04 -50.67 20.42
N GLU A 70 -17.86 -50.23 20.85
CA GLU A 70 -17.64 -49.10 21.75
C GLU A 70 -16.76 -48.09 20.99
N GLU A 71 -17.31 -47.09 20.36
CA GLU A 71 -16.63 -45.99 19.64
C GLU A 71 -15.51 -45.37 20.48
N ARG A 72 -14.33 -45.99 20.52
CA ARG A 72 -13.18 -45.59 21.36
C ARG A 72 -12.15 -44.84 20.56
N LEU A 73 -11.71 -43.71 21.10
CA LEU A 73 -10.52 -43.01 20.64
C LEU A 73 -9.25 -43.82 20.92
N LEU A 74 -8.18 -43.55 20.21
CA LEU A 74 -6.88 -44.20 20.44
C LEU A 74 -6.39 -43.93 21.86
N PRO A 75 -5.67 -44.90 22.49
CA PRO A 75 -5.07 -44.69 23.80
C PRO A 75 -4.13 -43.48 23.83
N LEU A 76 -4.09 -42.76 24.95
CA LEU A 76 -3.30 -41.54 25.14
C LEU A 76 -1.83 -41.73 24.72
N ALA A 77 -1.20 -42.83 25.13
CA ALA A 77 0.19 -43.14 24.77
C ALA A 77 0.44 -43.31 23.26
N GLU A 78 -0.58 -43.73 22.48
CA GLU A 78 -0.48 -43.81 21.02
C GLU A 78 -0.67 -42.44 20.38
N LEU A 79 -1.53 -41.59 20.94
CA LEU A 79 -1.74 -40.23 20.51
C LEU A 79 -0.48 -39.38 20.74
N GLU A 80 0.15 -39.50 21.87
CA GLU A 80 1.40 -38.80 22.20
C GLU A 80 2.56 -39.25 21.33
N ARG A 81 2.69 -40.58 21.09
CA ARG A 81 3.67 -41.09 20.12
C ARG A 81 3.40 -40.57 18.72
N GLY A 82 2.12 -40.54 18.30
CA GLY A 82 1.69 -39.99 17.04
C GLY A 82 2.05 -38.50 16.86
N LEU A 83 1.87 -37.69 17.90
CA LEU A 83 2.25 -36.28 17.93
C LEU A 83 3.76 -36.08 17.86
N ALA A 84 4.53 -36.87 18.61
CA ALA A 84 5.99 -36.81 18.60
C ALA A 84 6.58 -37.28 17.27
N SER A 85 5.96 -38.28 16.62
CA SER A 85 6.41 -38.84 15.33
C SER A 85 5.81 -38.14 14.10
N SER A 86 4.96 -37.13 14.30
CA SER A 86 4.38 -36.32 13.23
C SER A 86 5.04 -34.94 13.22
N PRO A 87 6.30 -34.83 12.75
CA PRO A 87 6.94 -33.54 12.55
C PRO A 87 6.12 -32.71 11.59
N LEU A 88 6.31 -31.41 11.65
CA LEU A 88 5.76 -30.51 10.64
C LEU A 88 6.25 -30.99 9.26
N PRO A 89 5.36 -31.36 8.35
CA PRO A 89 5.76 -32.03 7.12
C PRO A 89 6.64 -31.11 6.26
N ASP A 90 7.80 -31.62 5.88
CA ASP A 90 8.61 -31.06 4.81
C ASP A 90 7.93 -31.41 3.48
N LEU A 91 6.98 -30.58 3.08
CA LEU A 91 6.28 -30.75 1.79
C LEU A 91 7.11 -30.07 0.71
N GLU A 92 7.62 -30.84 -0.24
CA GLU A 92 8.15 -30.26 -1.47
C GLU A 92 7.01 -29.57 -2.25
N PRO A 93 7.23 -28.33 -2.73
CA PRO A 93 6.20 -27.61 -3.45
C PRO A 93 5.82 -28.35 -4.72
N SER A 94 4.60 -28.88 -4.78
CA SER A 94 4.01 -29.42 -6.00
C SER A 94 3.04 -28.41 -6.60
N PRO A 95 3.16 -28.04 -7.87
CA PRO A 95 2.21 -27.14 -8.54
C PRO A 95 0.78 -27.69 -8.56
N ALA A 96 0.61 -29.00 -8.40
CA ALA A 96 -0.70 -29.64 -8.32
C ALA A 96 -1.38 -29.49 -6.95
N ASP A 97 -0.62 -29.08 -5.90
CA ASP A 97 -1.11 -28.91 -4.53
C ASP A 97 -1.07 -27.44 -4.11
N VAL A 98 -2.02 -26.69 -4.63
CA VAL A 98 -2.14 -25.23 -4.39
C VAL A 98 -2.23 -24.89 -2.90
N LEU A 99 -2.96 -25.67 -2.12
CA LEU A 99 -3.18 -25.37 -0.71
C LEU A 99 -1.94 -25.69 0.13
N GLY A 100 -1.29 -26.82 -0.10
CA GLY A 100 -0.04 -27.19 0.59
C GLY A 100 1.08 -26.20 0.31
N TRP A 101 1.20 -25.78 -0.95
CA TRP A 101 2.17 -24.76 -1.35
C TRP A 101 1.90 -23.40 -0.67
N ARG A 102 0.66 -22.91 -0.65
CA ARG A 102 0.28 -21.65 0.00
C ARG A 102 0.46 -21.72 1.50
N TRP A 103 0.10 -22.84 2.11
CA TRP A 103 0.33 -23.08 3.52
C TRP A 103 1.81 -22.97 3.87
N ARG A 104 2.66 -23.66 3.14
CA ARG A 104 4.11 -23.61 3.33
C ARG A 104 4.65 -22.18 3.19
N GLN A 105 4.24 -21.46 2.15
CA GLN A 105 4.62 -20.06 2.00
C GLN A 105 4.26 -19.20 3.23
N LEU A 106 3.08 -19.38 3.79
CA LEU A 106 2.67 -18.67 5.01
C LEU A 106 3.58 -18.99 6.19
N LEU A 107 3.91 -20.26 6.39
CA LEU A 107 4.78 -20.70 7.48
C LEU A 107 6.20 -20.15 7.33
N ASP A 108 6.77 -20.23 6.13
CA ASP A 108 8.12 -19.77 5.83
C ASP A 108 8.23 -18.24 5.97
N ARG A 109 7.27 -17.50 5.41
CA ARG A 109 7.21 -16.04 5.54
C ARG A 109 6.95 -15.59 6.98
N GLY A 110 6.04 -16.27 7.66
CA GLY A 110 5.72 -16.02 9.06
C GLY A 110 6.86 -16.41 10.01
N ARG A 111 7.79 -17.28 9.61
CA ARG A 111 8.82 -17.88 10.48
C ARG A 111 8.22 -18.38 11.78
N LEU A 112 7.12 -19.11 11.67
CA LEU A 112 6.31 -19.56 12.83
C LEU A 112 7.04 -20.63 13.62
N GLU A 113 6.91 -20.56 14.94
CA GLU A 113 7.35 -21.63 15.84
C GLU A 113 6.35 -22.82 15.80
N PRO A 114 6.77 -24.04 16.18
CA PRO A 114 5.90 -25.23 16.13
C PRO A 114 4.56 -25.06 16.85
N ASP A 115 4.55 -24.42 18.04
CA ASP A 115 3.31 -24.19 18.79
C ASP A 115 2.39 -23.17 18.08
N GLU A 116 2.97 -22.16 17.40
CA GLU A 116 2.23 -21.19 16.57
C GLU A 116 1.61 -21.87 15.36
N VAL A 117 2.35 -22.80 14.73
CA VAL A 117 1.82 -23.61 13.62
C VAL A 117 0.67 -24.49 14.08
N ASP A 118 0.78 -25.12 15.27
CA ASP A 118 -0.30 -25.93 15.83
C ASP A 118 -1.57 -25.09 16.06
N LEU A 119 -1.44 -23.90 16.65
CA LEU A 119 -2.58 -23.00 16.85
C LEU A 119 -3.17 -22.54 15.51
N LEU A 120 -2.33 -22.12 14.57
CA LEU A 120 -2.81 -21.71 13.24
C LEU A 120 -3.55 -22.84 12.52
N THR A 121 -3.04 -24.07 12.62
CA THR A 121 -3.66 -25.25 12.02
C THR A 121 -5.00 -25.59 12.69
N LEU A 122 -5.08 -25.46 14.03
CA LEU A 122 -6.33 -25.60 14.76
C LEU A 122 -7.38 -24.56 14.34
N LEU A 123 -6.97 -23.32 14.11
CA LEU A 123 -7.86 -22.26 13.63
C LEU A 123 -8.29 -22.46 12.16
N ALA A 124 -7.42 -23.03 11.33
CA ALA A 124 -7.68 -23.26 9.91
C ALA A 124 -8.60 -24.46 9.67
N ALA A 125 -8.48 -25.53 10.47
CA ALA A 125 -9.24 -26.76 10.26
C ALA A 125 -10.76 -26.55 10.15
N PRO A 126 -11.44 -25.84 11.03
CA PRO A 126 -12.88 -25.61 10.94
C PRO A 126 -13.27 -24.65 9.81
N ALA A 127 -12.36 -23.81 9.34
CA ALA A 127 -12.60 -22.91 8.21
C ALA A 127 -12.50 -23.64 6.85
N LEU A 128 -11.72 -24.71 6.78
CA LEU A 128 -11.41 -25.43 5.54
C LEU A 128 -12.16 -26.75 5.41
N VAL A 129 -12.52 -27.40 6.52
CA VAL A 129 -13.14 -28.73 6.53
C VAL A 129 -14.44 -28.71 7.33
N PRO A 130 -15.60 -28.97 6.70
CA PRO A 130 -16.91 -28.88 7.36
C PRO A 130 -17.07 -29.82 8.58
N ASP A 131 -16.42 -30.99 8.57
CA ASP A 131 -16.52 -31.94 9.68
C ASP A 131 -15.80 -31.42 10.95
N PHE A 132 -14.66 -30.71 10.79
CA PHE A 132 -14.04 -30.01 11.90
C PHE A 132 -14.90 -28.85 12.42
N LEU A 133 -15.56 -28.12 11.52
CA LEU A 133 -16.48 -27.06 11.92
C LEU A 133 -17.60 -27.59 12.81
N ARG A 134 -18.17 -28.77 12.46
CA ARG A 134 -19.21 -29.43 13.27
C ARG A 134 -18.67 -29.81 14.64
N LEU A 135 -17.51 -30.47 14.69
CA LEU A 135 -16.87 -30.87 15.94
C LEU A 135 -16.57 -29.67 16.86
N TYR A 136 -16.00 -28.61 16.30
CA TYR A 136 -15.67 -27.42 17.09
C TYR A 136 -16.93 -26.75 17.66
N ARG A 137 -18.03 -26.73 16.91
CA ARG A 137 -19.33 -26.20 17.41
C ARG A 137 -19.87 -27.02 18.59
N GLU A 138 -19.72 -28.32 18.54
CA GLU A 138 -20.09 -29.20 19.64
C GLU A 138 -19.21 -28.95 20.86
N LEU A 139 -17.89 -28.87 20.69
CA LEU A 139 -16.93 -28.60 21.78
C LEU A 139 -17.14 -27.21 22.40
N ALA A 140 -17.43 -26.19 21.59
CA ALA A 140 -17.73 -24.85 22.06
C ALA A 140 -19.14 -24.71 22.67
N GLY A 141 -19.99 -25.74 22.54
CA GLY A 141 -21.37 -25.69 23.02
C GLY A 141 -22.27 -24.70 22.28
N SER A 142 -21.86 -24.21 21.11
CA SER A 142 -22.57 -23.21 20.32
C SER A 142 -22.65 -23.62 18.84
N PRO A 143 -23.86 -23.98 18.34
CA PRO A 143 -24.04 -24.43 16.94
C PRO A 143 -23.80 -23.31 15.91
N ALA A 144 -23.83 -22.04 16.34
CA ALA A 144 -23.60 -20.88 15.48
C ALA A 144 -22.16 -20.31 15.57
N ALA A 145 -21.28 -20.94 16.37
CA ALA A 145 -19.92 -20.43 16.57
C ALA A 145 -19.14 -20.35 15.25
N LEU A 146 -18.50 -19.20 15.02
CA LEU A 146 -17.58 -18.92 13.92
C LEU A 146 -16.19 -18.52 14.44
N ALA A 147 -16.03 -18.45 15.76
CA ALA A 147 -14.80 -18.19 16.48
C ALA A 147 -14.73 -19.10 17.69
N TRP A 148 -13.53 -19.39 18.15
CA TRP A 148 -13.30 -20.44 19.14
C TRP A 148 -12.85 -19.82 20.46
N PRO A 149 -13.49 -20.20 21.58
CA PRO A 149 -13.10 -19.73 22.90
C PRO A 149 -11.61 -19.97 23.16
N GLU A 150 -10.93 -18.95 23.68
CA GLU A 150 -9.52 -19.07 24.06
C GLU A 150 -9.31 -20.17 25.08
N SER A 151 -10.24 -20.32 26.05
CA SER A 151 -10.23 -21.36 27.04
C SER A 151 -10.19 -22.78 26.45
N LEU A 152 -11.00 -23.02 25.40
CA LEU A 152 -11.03 -24.29 24.69
C LEU A 152 -9.70 -24.52 23.93
N LEU A 153 -9.22 -23.52 23.19
CA LEU A 153 -7.98 -23.66 22.44
C LEU A 153 -6.77 -23.88 23.34
N ARG A 154 -6.70 -23.21 24.50
CA ARG A 154 -5.65 -23.42 25.49
C ARG A 154 -5.65 -24.87 26.02
N GLN A 155 -6.81 -25.42 26.33
CA GLN A 155 -6.94 -26.80 26.75
C GLN A 155 -6.55 -27.83 25.68
N ILE A 156 -6.81 -27.52 24.39
CA ILE A 156 -6.39 -28.40 23.29
C ILE A 156 -4.87 -28.37 23.10
N VAL A 157 -4.25 -27.19 23.17
CA VAL A 157 -2.79 -27.02 22.97
C VAL A 157 -2.00 -27.54 24.18
N ASP A 158 -2.46 -27.28 25.38
CA ASP A 158 -1.78 -27.63 26.65
C ASP A 158 -2.77 -28.24 27.65
N PRO A 159 -3.22 -29.49 27.43
CA PRO A 159 -4.20 -30.12 28.30
C PRO A 159 -3.69 -30.40 29.69
N ASP A 160 -2.38 -30.53 29.88
CA ASP A 160 -1.76 -30.81 31.18
C ASP A 160 -1.38 -29.55 31.96
N GLY A 161 -1.52 -28.35 31.35
CA GLY A 161 -1.16 -27.07 31.95
C GLY A 161 0.34 -26.85 32.19
N ASN A 162 1.19 -27.69 31.59
CA ASN A 162 2.64 -27.69 31.84
C ASN A 162 3.41 -26.63 31.01
N ARG A 163 2.77 -26.00 30.03
CA ARG A 163 3.39 -25.04 29.09
C ARG A 163 2.94 -23.58 29.33
N GLY A 164 2.48 -23.27 30.55
CA GLY A 164 1.74 -22.04 30.87
C GLY A 164 2.26 -20.75 30.26
N GLU A 165 3.57 -20.44 30.36
CA GLU A 165 4.15 -19.21 29.80
C GLU A 165 4.18 -19.22 28.25
N ARG A 166 4.52 -20.36 27.65
CA ARG A 166 4.55 -20.50 26.19
C ARG A 166 3.15 -20.34 25.60
N VAL A 167 2.16 -21.00 26.24
CA VAL A 167 0.76 -20.89 25.80
C VAL A 167 0.20 -19.49 26.04
N ALA A 168 0.59 -18.81 27.12
CA ALA A 168 0.21 -17.40 27.33
C ALA A 168 0.69 -16.50 26.19
N ARG A 169 1.90 -16.72 25.68
CA ARG A 169 2.45 -15.97 24.55
C ARG A 169 1.70 -16.23 23.24
N LEU A 170 1.23 -17.46 23.01
CA LEU A 170 0.46 -17.82 21.81
C LEU A 170 -0.86 -17.04 21.70
N PHE A 171 -1.50 -16.78 22.84
CA PHE A 171 -2.78 -16.09 22.95
C PHE A 171 -2.64 -14.61 23.34
N ASP A 172 -1.44 -14.04 23.24
CA ASP A 172 -1.25 -12.61 23.42
C ASP A 172 -1.82 -11.88 22.18
N PRO A 173 -2.71 -10.90 22.36
CA PRO A 173 -3.18 -10.05 21.27
C PRO A 173 -2.06 -9.30 20.53
N ARG A 174 -0.90 -9.17 21.17
CA ARG A 174 0.35 -8.66 20.60
C ARG A 174 1.29 -9.76 20.14
N GLY A 175 0.87 -11.02 20.23
CA GLY A 175 1.62 -12.18 19.78
C GLY A 175 1.77 -12.21 18.27
N ARG A 176 2.70 -13.03 17.80
CA ARG A 176 3.12 -13.07 16.40
C ARG A 176 1.98 -13.39 15.42
N LEU A 177 1.13 -14.38 15.73
CA LEU A 177 0.01 -14.75 14.87
C LEU A 177 -0.99 -13.60 14.69
N ALA A 178 -1.30 -12.86 15.76
CA ALA A 178 -2.17 -11.70 15.71
C ALA A 178 -1.51 -10.52 14.97
N GLN A 179 -0.20 -10.33 15.18
CA GLN A 179 0.57 -9.29 14.51
C GLN A 179 0.67 -9.51 13.01
N LEU A 180 0.87 -10.76 12.57
CA LEU A 180 0.90 -11.14 11.16
C LEU A 180 -0.49 -11.10 10.51
N GLY A 181 -1.55 -10.98 11.30
CA GLY A 181 -2.92 -11.06 10.82
C GLY A 181 -3.35 -12.50 10.46
N TYR A 182 -2.64 -13.51 10.97
CA TYR A 182 -2.98 -14.92 10.74
C TYR A 182 -4.02 -15.44 11.71
N ALA A 183 -4.18 -14.79 12.85
CA ALA A 183 -5.22 -15.05 13.82
C ALA A 183 -5.92 -13.75 14.22
N GLU A 184 -7.23 -13.78 14.34
CA GLU A 184 -8.06 -12.65 14.72
C GLU A 184 -8.72 -12.89 16.06
N LEU A 185 -8.47 -11.98 17.02
CA LEU A 185 -9.10 -11.99 18.33
C LEU A 185 -10.43 -11.22 18.27
N LEU A 186 -11.49 -11.85 18.71
CA LEU A 186 -12.82 -11.29 18.80
C LEU A 186 -13.28 -11.29 20.25
N SER A 187 -13.89 -10.21 20.70
CA SER A 187 -14.63 -10.16 21.97
C SER A 187 -16.11 -10.34 21.63
N LEU A 188 -16.68 -11.47 22.03
CA LEU A 188 -18.09 -11.71 21.84
C LEU A 188 -18.90 -11.02 22.94
N PRO A 189 -20.00 -10.34 22.61
CA PRO A 189 -20.86 -9.72 23.60
C PRO A 189 -21.58 -10.80 24.43
N GLY A 190 -21.53 -10.66 25.74
CA GLY A 190 -22.18 -11.57 26.69
C GLY A 190 -22.04 -11.04 28.11
N ASN A 191 -22.66 -11.74 29.09
CA ASN A 191 -22.57 -11.38 30.51
C ASN A 191 -21.13 -11.43 31.05
N LEU A 192 -20.29 -12.27 30.46
CA LEU A 192 -18.83 -12.27 30.61
C LEU A 192 -18.23 -12.22 29.21
N PRO A 193 -17.44 -11.20 28.87
CA PRO A 193 -16.81 -11.10 27.56
C PRO A 193 -15.83 -12.27 27.39
N GLU A 194 -16.16 -13.19 26.52
CA GLU A 194 -15.30 -14.31 26.17
C GLU A 194 -14.39 -13.94 25.01
N LEU A 195 -13.10 -14.09 25.18
CA LEU A 195 -12.12 -13.92 24.12
C LEU A 195 -12.16 -15.14 23.21
N CYS A 196 -12.38 -14.88 21.93
CA CYS A 196 -12.45 -15.93 20.91
C CYS A 196 -11.46 -15.65 19.80
N TRP A 197 -10.87 -16.72 19.28
CA TRP A 197 -9.94 -16.66 18.16
C TRP A 197 -10.52 -17.31 16.92
N ARG A 198 -10.21 -16.75 15.77
CA ARG A 198 -10.55 -17.35 14.47
C ARG A 198 -9.48 -17.15 13.43
N LEU A 199 -9.51 -17.98 12.39
CA LEU A 199 -8.78 -17.70 11.15
C LEU A 199 -9.47 -16.53 10.44
N PRO A 200 -8.74 -15.48 10.00
CA PRO A 200 -9.32 -14.43 9.19
C PRO A 200 -9.95 -14.98 7.91
N PRO A 201 -11.18 -14.56 7.54
CA PRO A 201 -11.85 -15.07 6.34
C PRO A 201 -11.03 -14.90 5.05
N ARG A 202 -10.30 -13.80 4.95
CA ARG A 202 -9.40 -13.53 3.82
C ARG A 202 -8.28 -14.56 3.69
N LEU A 203 -7.69 -14.96 4.83
CA LEU A 203 -6.66 -15.99 4.85
C LEU A 203 -7.22 -17.36 4.46
N ALA A 204 -8.43 -17.70 4.94
CA ALA A 204 -9.11 -18.93 4.52
C ALA A 204 -9.35 -18.96 3.00
N GLN A 205 -9.84 -17.84 2.44
CA GLN A 205 -10.04 -17.70 0.99
C GLN A 205 -8.75 -17.87 0.20
N HIS A 206 -7.66 -17.22 0.66
CA HIS A 206 -6.36 -17.37 0.02
C HIS A 206 -5.88 -18.84 0.01
N LEU A 207 -6.01 -19.53 1.13
CA LEU A 207 -5.60 -20.94 1.24
C LEU A 207 -6.33 -21.84 0.23
N VAL A 208 -7.60 -21.59 -0.06
CA VAL A 208 -8.37 -22.38 -1.04
C VAL A 208 -8.25 -21.88 -2.47
N GLY A 209 -7.39 -20.90 -2.74
CA GLY A 209 -7.10 -20.44 -4.10
C GLY A 209 -7.81 -19.16 -4.54
N HIS A 210 -8.50 -18.47 -3.65
CA HIS A 210 -9.15 -17.20 -3.97
C HIS A 210 -8.24 -16.02 -3.60
N ASP A 211 -7.72 -15.33 -4.61
CA ASP A 211 -6.76 -14.23 -4.45
C ASP A 211 -7.37 -12.83 -4.59
N LEU A 212 -8.69 -12.72 -4.50
CA LEU A 212 -9.33 -11.40 -4.51
C LEU A 212 -8.94 -10.64 -3.24
N PRO A 213 -8.48 -9.39 -3.35
CA PRO A 213 -8.14 -8.57 -2.20
C PRO A 213 -9.33 -8.40 -1.24
N ASP A 214 -9.04 -8.14 0.03
CA ASP A 214 -10.08 -7.85 1.03
C ASP A 214 -10.93 -6.64 0.60
N SER A 215 -12.23 -6.84 0.48
CA SER A 215 -13.17 -5.79 0.08
C SER A 215 -13.19 -4.58 1.03
N ALA A 216 -12.83 -4.78 2.30
CA ALA A 216 -12.70 -3.70 3.27
C ALA A 216 -11.57 -2.72 2.94
N LEU A 217 -10.60 -3.14 2.11
CA LEU A 217 -9.49 -2.32 1.64
C LEU A 217 -9.79 -1.60 0.32
N ALA A 218 -10.99 -1.79 -0.25
CA ALA A 218 -11.36 -1.14 -1.50
C ALA A 218 -11.20 0.39 -1.40
N GLY A 219 -10.43 0.94 -2.34
CA GLY A 219 -10.12 2.36 -2.38
C GLY A 219 -9.06 2.85 -1.38
N VAL A 220 -8.68 2.07 -0.36
CA VAL A 220 -7.58 2.41 0.58
C VAL A 220 -6.27 1.79 0.11
N LEU A 221 -6.32 0.57 -0.42
CA LEU A 221 -5.19 -0.18 -0.96
C LEU A 221 -5.44 -0.49 -2.43
N GLU A 222 -4.43 -0.30 -3.27
CA GLU A 222 -4.51 -0.63 -4.69
C GLU A 222 -3.20 -1.26 -5.19
N LEU A 223 -3.30 -2.15 -6.18
CA LEU A 223 -2.16 -2.72 -6.88
C LEU A 223 -1.64 -1.71 -7.91
N VAL A 224 -0.35 -1.46 -7.92
CA VAL A 224 0.30 -0.53 -8.85
C VAL A 224 1.20 -1.30 -9.81
N SER A 225 0.96 -1.15 -11.11
CA SER A 225 1.79 -1.74 -12.15
C SER A 225 2.85 -0.75 -12.66
N ALA A 226 4.01 -1.23 -13.05
CA ALA A 226 5.02 -0.45 -13.73
C ALA A 226 4.61 -0.24 -15.20
N HIS A 227 4.72 1.00 -15.68
CA HIS A 227 4.43 1.38 -17.07
C HIS A 227 5.64 2.04 -17.76
N HIS A 228 6.72 2.24 -17.00
CA HIS A 228 7.94 2.91 -17.49
C HIS A 228 9.16 2.11 -17.04
N GLU A 229 10.20 2.14 -17.86
CA GLU A 229 11.49 1.57 -17.50
C GLU A 229 12.15 2.38 -16.37
N LEU A 230 12.86 1.67 -15.49
CA LEU A 230 13.50 2.28 -14.33
C LEU A 230 14.48 3.39 -14.73
N ASP A 231 15.28 3.18 -15.78
CA ASP A 231 16.29 4.12 -16.25
C ASP A 231 15.71 5.44 -16.76
N GLU A 232 14.47 5.42 -17.25
CA GLU A 232 13.74 6.63 -17.67
C GLU A 232 13.32 7.51 -16.48
N LEU A 233 13.15 6.92 -15.30
CA LEU A 233 12.59 7.59 -14.13
C LEU A 233 13.65 8.07 -13.15
N LEU A 234 14.85 7.46 -13.17
CA LEU A 234 15.91 7.78 -12.22
C LEU A 234 16.46 9.20 -12.40
N PRO A 235 16.73 9.90 -11.28
CA PRO A 235 17.48 11.14 -11.31
C PRO A 235 18.88 10.96 -11.92
N PRO A 236 19.40 11.98 -12.63
CA PRO A 236 20.78 11.94 -13.13
C PRO A 236 21.77 11.69 -12.00
N GLY A 237 22.74 10.78 -12.25
CA GLY A 237 23.81 10.46 -11.30
C GLY A 237 23.49 9.34 -10.31
N LEU A 238 22.28 8.75 -10.35
CA LEU A 238 21.98 7.51 -9.63
C LEU A 238 22.19 6.29 -10.54
N ASP A 239 22.90 5.29 -10.02
CA ASP A 239 23.09 4.01 -10.69
C ASP A 239 21.92 3.07 -10.36
N ALA A 240 21.19 2.66 -11.40
CA ALA A 240 20.05 1.75 -11.28
C ALA A 240 20.45 0.41 -10.68
N ALA A 241 21.59 -0.16 -11.12
CA ALA A 241 22.04 -1.47 -10.66
C ALA A 241 22.43 -1.44 -9.18
N ALA A 242 23.15 -0.40 -8.74
CA ALA A 242 23.52 -0.23 -7.34
C ALA A 242 22.28 -0.02 -6.45
N LEU A 243 21.30 0.75 -6.89
CA LEU A 243 20.03 0.96 -6.17
C LEU A 243 19.24 -0.35 -6.01
N VAL A 244 19.10 -1.11 -7.09
CA VAL A 244 18.40 -2.40 -7.07
C VAL A 244 19.12 -3.38 -6.15
N ALA A 245 20.45 -3.48 -6.20
CA ALA A 245 21.25 -4.36 -5.32
C ALA A 245 21.04 -4.05 -3.83
N VAL A 246 20.96 -2.77 -3.44
CA VAL A 246 20.65 -2.36 -2.07
C VAL A 246 19.26 -2.81 -1.65
N LEU A 247 18.28 -2.69 -2.54
CA LEU A 247 16.90 -3.12 -2.27
C LEU A 247 16.77 -4.65 -2.21
N GLU A 248 17.46 -5.39 -3.09
CA GLU A 248 17.53 -6.86 -3.05
C GLU A 248 18.13 -7.34 -1.73
N GLN A 249 19.22 -6.71 -1.28
CA GLN A 249 19.81 -7.02 0.01
C GLN A 249 18.86 -6.75 1.17
N ALA A 250 18.09 -5.65 1.12
CA ALA A 250 17.08 -5.34 2.13
C ALA A 250 15.94 -6.37 2.15
N VAL A 251 15.51 -6.84 0.97
CA VAL A 251 14.53 -7.94 0.86
C VAL A 251 15.09 -9.23 1.45
N ALA A 252 16.27 -9.66 1.06
CA ALA A 252 16.87 -10.92 1.50
C ALA A 252 17.13 -10.95 3.01
N SER A 253 17.57 -9.82 3.60
CA SER A 253 17.83 -9.71 5.03
C SER A 253 16.61 -9.35 5.87
N ALA A 254 15.44 -9.18 5.26
CA ALA A 254 14.23 -8.64 5.89
C ALA A 254 14.47 -7.31 6.64
N ARG A 255 15.43 -6.51 6.15
CA ARG A 255 15.76 -5.20 6.76
C ARG A 255 14.62 -4.22 6.54
N SER A 256 14.29 -3.50 7.59
CA SER A 256 13.31 -2.42 7.54
C SER A 256 13.93 -1.15 6.95
N LEU A 257 13.99 -1.09 5.61
CA LEU A 257 14.46 0.07 4.86
C LEU A 257 13.27 0.91 4.39
N LEU A 258 13.30 2.23 4.65
CA LEU A 258 12.31 3.16 4.13
C LEU A 258 12.91 3.97 2.97
N VAL A 259 12.37 3.76 1.78
CA VAL A 259 12.74 4.51 0.57
C VAL A 259 11.81 5.70 0.43
N VAL A 260 12.33 6.90 0.65
CA VAL A 260 11.55 8.14 0.60
C VAL A 260 11.73 8.81 -0.74
N ILE A 261 10.74 8.70 -1.62
CA ILE A 261 10.73 9.34 -2.94
C ILE A 261 9.97 10.67 -2.82
N HIS A 262 10.69 11.77 -2.91
CA HIS A 262 10.08 13.09 -2.71
C HIS A 262 10.35 14.05 -3.88
N GLY A 263 9.47 15.06 -4.01
CA GLY A 263 9.50 16.05 -5.08
C GLY A 263 8.09 16.45 -5.51
N ALA A 264 7.95 17.42 -6.38
CA ALA A 264 6.66 17.95 -6.80
C ALA A 264 5.73 16.89 -7.40
N ALA A 265 4.42 17.10 -7.27
CA ALA A 265 3.42 16.22 -7.86
C ALA A 265 3.58 16.13 -9.39
N GLY A 266 3.48 14.91 -9.94
CA GLY A 266 3.65 14.65 -11.37
C GLY A 266 5.08 14.33 -11.82
N LEU A 267 6.08 14.31 -10.91
CA LEU A 267 7.46 13.91 -11.23
C LEU A 267 7.66 12.39 -11.42
N GLY A 268 6.60 11.58 -11.30
CA GLY A 268 6.72 10.13 -11.49
C GLY A 268 7.14 9.37 -10.22
N ARG A 269 6.95 9.94 -9.03
CA ARG A 269 7.30 9.31 -7.74
C ARG A 269 6.72 7.90 -7.59
N ARG A 270 5.44 7.75 -7.91
CA ARG A 270 4.72 6.48 -7.84
C ARG A 270 5.19 5.50 -8.93
N SER A 271 5.46 6.03 -10.14
CA SER A 271 6.00 5.25 -11.26
C SER A 271 7.40 4.72 -10.95
N LEU A 272 8.25 5.53 -10.28
CA LEU A 272 9.58 5.09 -9.84
C LEU A 272 9.49 3.95 -8.81
N ALA A 273 8.60 4.07 -7.81
CA ALA A 273 8.39 3.00 -6.86
C ALA A 273 7.89 1.72 -7.54
N ALA A 274 6.99 1.84 -8.54
CA ALA A 274 6.48 0.71 -9.29
C ALA A 274 7.58 0.04 -10.14
N ALA A 275 8.41 0.82 -10.84
CA ALA A 275 9.53 0.30 -11.63
C ALA A 275 10.59 -0.40 -10.74
N LEU A 276 10.85 0.12 -9.54
CA LEU A 276 11.74 -0.53 -8.58
C LEU A 276 11.15 -1.86 -8.07
N ALA A 277 9.87 -1.90 -7.76
CA ALA A 277 9.20 -3.12 -7.32
C ALA A 277 9.19 -4.20 -8.43
N ASP A 278 8.93 -3.78 -9.67
CA ASP A 278 8.96 -4.66 -10.85
C ASP A 278 10.35 -5.26 -11.07
N ARG A 279 11.42 -4.47 -10.95
CA ARG A 279 12.81 -4.96 -11.02
C ARG A 279 13.16 -5.95 -9.92
N LEU A 280 12.50 -5.86 -8.76
CA LEU A 280 12.61 -6.82 -7.67
C LEU A 280 11.71 -8.06 -7.86
N GLY A 281 10.91 -8.12 -8.94
CA GLY A 281 9.97 -9.20 -9.21
C GLY A 281 8.82 -9.28 -8.20
N ARG A 282 8.43 -8.15 -7.57
CA ARG A 282 7.41 -8.12 -6.53
C ARG A 282 6.29 -7.14 -6.85
N PRO A 283 5.03 -7.49 -6.59
CA PRO A 283 3.91 -6.57 -6.75
C PRO A 283 4.02 -5.40 -5.77
N LEU A 284 3.61 -4.20 -6.21
CA LEU A 284 3.57 -3.01 -5.39
C LEU A 284 2.14 -2.69 -4.96
N LEU A 285 1.91 -2.66 -3.65
CA LEU A 285 0.63 -2.31 -3.03
C LEU A 285 0.70 -0.87 -2.52
N ALA A 286 -0.13 0.02 -3.07
CA ALA A 286 -0.18 1.41 -2.65
C ALA A 286 -1.28 1.66 -1.61
N LEU A 287 -0.89 2.11 -0.43
CA LEU A 287 -1.74 2.51 0.67
C LEU A 287 -1.91 4.03 0.69
N ASP A 288 -3.15 4.49 0.55
CA ASP A 288 -3.49 5.93 0.66
C ASP A 288 -3.64 6.32 2.14
N LEU A 289 -2.63 7.04 2.66
CA LEU A 289 -2.63 7.52 4.05
C LEU A 289 -3.80 8.48 4.35
N GLY A 290 -4.26 9.24 3.37
CA GLY A 290 -5.40 10.14 3.57
C GLY A 290 -6.72 9.41 3.75
N ARG A 291 -6.94 8.36 2.97
CA ARG A 291 -8.14 7.51 3.11
C ARG A 291 -8.07 6.66 4.37
N LEU A 292 -6.88 6.18 4.72
CA LEU A 292 -6.65 5.47 5.97
C LEU A 292 -6.93 6.36 7.18
N ALA A 293 -6.45 7.62 7.16
CA ALA A 293 -6.67 8.59 8.24
C ALA A 293 -8.15 8.95 8.43
N ALA A 294 -8.93 8.95 7.35
CA ALA A 294 -10.37 9.23 7.38
C ALA A 294 -11.23 8.02 7.78
N ALA A 295 -10.64 6.84 7.92
CA ALA A 295 -11.36 5.62 8.25
C ALA A 295 -11.77 5.57 9.73
N ALA A 296 -12.88 4.90 10.02
CA ALA A 296 -13.36 4.72 11.39
C ALA A 296 -12.44 3.83 12.26
N ALA A 297 -11.74 2.88 11.66
CA ALA A 297 -10.86 1.94 12.34
C ALA A 297 -9.51 1.76 11.61
N PRO A 298 -8.60 2.76 11.65
CA PRO A 298 -7.33 2.70 10.94
C PRO A 298 -6.45 1.52 11.32
N ALA A 299 -6.41 1.16 12.61
CA ALA A 299 -5.63 0.05 13.12
C ALA A 299 -6.07 -1.32 12.56
N ASP A 300 -7.39 -1.52 12.35
CA ASP A 300 -7.91 -2.73 11.71
C ASP A 300 -7.53 -2.79 10.24
N LEU A 301 -7.65 -1.68 9.52
CA LEU A 301 -7.24 -1.60 8.12
C LEU A 301 -5.73 -1.86 7.97
N LEU A 302 -4.88 -1.32 8.86
CA LEU A 302 -3.44 -1.60 8.82
C LEU A 302 -3.12 -3.09 9.01
N ARG A 303 -3.83 -3.79 9.90
CA ARG A 303 -3.67 -5.24 10.05
C ARG A 303 -4.03 -5.98 8.76
N ARG A 304 -5.14 -5.61 8.12
CA ARG A 304 -5.59 -6.20 6.84
C ARG A 304 -4.61 -5.88 5.70
N VAL A 305 -4.07 -4.67 5.64
CA VAL A 305 -3.01 -4.28 4.68
C VAL A 305 -1.77 -5.15 4.88
N GLY A 306 -1.34 -5.35 6.13
CA GLY A 306 -0.21 -6.23 6.44
C GLY A 306 -0.43 -7.67 5.98
N LEU A 307 -1.64 -8.20 6.17
CA LEU A 307 -2.00 -9.52 5.68
C LEU A 307 -1.96 -9.57 4.13
N GLU A 308 -2.58 -8.64 3.43
CA GLU A 308 -2.56 -8.61 1.96
C GLU A 308 -1.14 -8.48 1.40
N GLN A 309 -0.30 -7.66 2.03
CA GLN A 309 1.10 -7.52 1.62
C GLN A 309 1.86 -8.86 1.74
N GLN A 310 1.63 -9.61 2.81
CA GLN A 310 2.24 -10.93 3.00
C GLN A 310 1.68 -11.97 2.03
N LEU A 311 0.35 -12.00 1.81
CA LEU A 311 -0.29 -12.93 0.89
C LEU A 311 0.19 -12.72 -0.55
N ALA A 312 0.32 -11.45 -0.97
CA ALA A 312 0.81 -11.07 -2.29
C ALA A 312 2.33 -11.22 -2.45
N ASP A 313 3.10 -11.43 -1.37
CA ASP A 313 4.56 -11.27 -1.35
C ASP A 313 5.00 -9.92 -1.93
N GLY A 314 4.22 -8.89 -1.64
CA GLY A 314 4.35 -7.59 -2.25
C GLY A 314 5.20 -6.61 -1.43
N LEU A 315 5.53 -5.49 -2.05
CA LEU A 315 6.12 -4.33 -1.39
C LEU A 315 5.03 -3.29 -1.12
N LEU A 316 5.21 -2.49 -0.08
CA LEU A 316 4.24 -1.46 0.29
C LEU A 316 4.72 -0.08 -0.15
N LEU A 317 3.81 0.70 -0.73
CA LEU A 317 3.98 2.11 -1.06
C LEU A 317 3.01 2.94 -0.23
N LEU A 318 3.52 3.78 0.65
CA LEU A 318 2.74 4.78 1.36
C LEU A 318 2.61 6.03 0.49
N THR A 319 1.38 6.43 0.17
CA THR A 319 1.11 7.65 -0.60
C THR A 319 0.61 8.78 0.30
N ARG A 320 0.78 10.03 -0.13
CA ARG A 320 0.45 11.24 0.64
C ARG A 320 1.29 11.39 1.91
N GLY A 321 2.60 11.14 1.79
CA GLY A 321 3.53 11.22 2.91
C GLY A 321 3.59 12.61 3.58
N GLU A 322 3.12 13.67 2.93
CA GLU A 322 2.96 15.00 3.51
C GLU A 322 2.02 15.04 4.72
N LEU A 323 1.10 14.08 4.84
CA LEU A 323 0.21 13.96 6.00
C LEU A 323 0.94 13.55 7.28
N LEU A 324 2.14 12.99 7.16
CA LEU A 324 2.93 12.55 8.31
C LEU A 324 3.47 13.75 9.13
N ASP A 325 3.61 14.92 8.51
CA ASP A 325 4.02 16.15 9.17
C ASP A 325 2.80 16.95 9.68
N ASP A 326 1.56 16.48 9.46
CA ASP A 326 0.35 17.16 9.91
C ASP A 326 0.01 16.76 11.35
N PRO A 327 0.00 17.71 12.31
CA PRO A 327 -0.37 17.45 13.70
C PRO A 327 -1.76 16.84 13.88
N ALA A 328 -2.69 17.10 12.95
CA ALA A 328 -4.03 16.51 12.97
C ALA A 328 -4.01 14.99 12.77
N GLN A 329 -2.92 14.43 12.22
CA GLN A 329 -2.76 13.02 11.94
C GLN A 329 -1.87 12.29 12.97
N ALA A 330 -1.62 12.88 14.14
CA ALA A 330 -0.73 12.33 15.17
C ALA A 330 -1.08 10.90 15.57
N ASN A 331 -2.38 10.55 15.65
CA ASN A 331 -2.84 9.20 15.97
C ASN A 331 -2.44 8.16 14.89
N LEU A 332 -2.53 8.53 13.62
CA LEU A 332 -2.09 7.68 12.51
C LEU A 332 -0.57 7.52 12.53
N VAL A 333 0.14 8.63 12.69
CA VAL A 333 1.62 8.64 12.74
C VAL A 333 2.14 7.74 13.86
N ALA A 334 1.50 7.75 15.04
CA ALA A 334 1.88 6.90 16.17
C ALA A 334 1.72 5.37 15.90
N GLN A 335 0.81 4.98 15.00
CA GLN A 335 0.55 3.57 14.68
C GLN A 335 1.49 3.03 13.57
N LEU A 336 1.96 3.89 12.68
CA LEU A 336 2.75 3.49 11.51
C LEU A 336 4.08 2.80 11.87
N PRO A 337 4.90 3.25 12.84
CA PRO A 337 6.15 2.59 13.17
C PRO A 337 5.96 1.11 13.52
N SER A 338 5.05 0.82 14.46
CA SER A 338 4.73 -0.56 14.86
C SER A 338 4.17 -1.40 13.73
N PHE A 339 3.40 -0.82 12.83
CA PHE A 339 2.90 -1.50 11.64
C PHE A 339 4.04 -1.82 10.68
N MET A 340 4.88 -0.84 10.34
CA MET A 340 5.98 -1.02 9.40
C MET A 340 7.06 -1.97 9.93
N ASP A 341 7.28 -2.06 11.25
CA ASP A 341 8.25 -2.99 11.86
C ASP A 341 7.90 -4.46 11.61
N ARG A 342 6.65 -4.74 11.30
CA ARG A 342 6.14 -6.08 10.98
C ARG A 342 6.28 -6.44 9.51
N LEU A 343 6.52 -5.45 8.65
CA LEU A 343 6.61 -5.66 7.21
C LEU A 343 8.02 -6.13 6.85
N PRO A 344 8.17 -7.25 6.15
CA PRO A 344 9.47 -7.71 5.68
C PRO A 344 9.94 -6.86 4.49
N GLY A 345 11.20 -6.42 4.54
CA GLY A 345 11.85 -5.74 3.42
C GLY A 345 11.57 -4.24 3.32
N PRO A 346 11.90 -3.64 2.15
CA PRO A 346 11.79 -2.21 1.93
C PRO A 346 10.33 -1.75 1.80
N THR A 347 10.05 -0.58 2.37
CA THR A 347 8.78 0.14 2.21
C THR A 347 9.06 1.44 1.47
N PHE A 348 8.21 1.80 0.51
CA PHE A 348 8.29 3.06 -0.21
C PHE A 348 7.37 4.11 0.42
N LEU A 349 7.83 5.35 0.45
CA LEU A 349 7.03 6.51 0.86
C LEU A 349 7.13 7.59 -0.20
N VAL A 350 6.01 8.08 -0.70
CA VAL A 350 5.99 9.23 -1.63
C VAL A 350 5.39 10.45 -0.94
N ALA A 351 6.11 11.58 -1.04
CA ALA A 351 5.72 12.86 -0.44
C ALA A 351 6.12 14.03 -1.33
N ASP A 352 5.50 15.20 -1.14
CA ASP A 352 5.86 16.43 -1.86
C ASP A 352 7.23 16.96 -1.43
N ALA A 353 7.56 16.83 -0.14
CA ALA A 353 8.85 17.17 0.46
C ALA A 353 9.38 15.99 1.30
N ARG A 354 10.66 16.03 1.67
CA ARG A 354 11.22 15.04 2.57
C ARG A 354 10.59 15.20 3.96
N PRO A 355 9.94 14.17 4.51
CA PRO A 355 9.39 14.24 5.86
C PRO A 355 10.45 14.51 6.92
N GLY A 356 10.06 15.16 8.00
CA GLY A 356 10.94 15.45 9.12
C GLY A 356 11.56 14.20 9.75
N PRO A 357 12.75 14.29 10.37
CA PRO A 357 13.46 13.15 10.93
C PRO A 357 12.74 12.48 12.11
N THR A 358 11.79 13.16 12.72
CA THR A 358 11.02 12.68 13.87
C THR A 358 9.81 11.83 13.49
N VAL A 359 9.43 11.81 12.21
CA VAL A 359 8.18 11.18 11.76
C VAL A 359 8.24 9.65 11.84
N LEU A 360 9.38 9.04 11.53
CA LEU A 360 9.57 7.59 11.56
C LEU A 360 10.93 7.25 12.19
N PRO A 361 11.05 7.33 13.52
CA PRO A 361 12.32 7.13 14.22
C PRO A 361 12.82 5.69 14.11
N GLY A 362 14.15 5.53 14.13
CA GLY A 362 14.80 4.22 14.25
C GLY A 362 14.90 3.42 12.95
N ARG A 363 14.57 4.01 11.78
CA ARG A 363 14.63 3.31 10.49
C ARG A 363 15.80 3.78 9.63
N GLU A 364 16.34 2.86 8.86
CA GLU A 364 17.28 3.18 7.79
C GLU A 364 16.52 3.89 6.66
N LEU A 365 16.96 5.10 6.30
CA LEU A 365 16.28 5.95 5.32
C LEU A 365 17.12 6.07 4.06
N LEU A 366 16.49 5.79 2.91
CA LEU A 366 17.06 6.06 1.59
C LEU A 366 16.26 7.17 0.91
N PRO A 367 16.71 8.44 0.95
CA PRO A 367 16.00 9.53 0.31
C PRO A 367 16.33 9.59 -1.19
N LEU A 368 15.30 9.64 -2.02
CA LEU A 368 15.38 9.83 -3.47
C LEU A 368 14.66 11.12 -3.86
N ALA A 369 15.41 12.18 -4.14
CA ALA A 369 14.88 13.48 -4.51
C ALA A 369 14.63 13.53 -6.02
N LEU A 370 13.38 13.66 -6.46
CA LEU A 370 13.03 13.90 -7.85
C LEU A 370 12.99 15.38 -8.15
N LYS A 371 13.70 15.78 -9.20
CA LYS A 371 13.74 17.15 -9.71
C LYS A 371 13.07 17.22 -11.08
N LEU A 372 12.71 18.43 -11.50
CA LEU A 372 12.26 18.65 -12.87
C LEU A 372 13.32 18.16 -13.85
N PRO A 373 12.93 17.43 -14.90
CA PRO A 373 13.86 16.98 -15.94
C PRO A 373 14.53 18.16 -16.64
N THR A 374 15.71 17.92 -17.21
CA THR A 374 16.38 18.91 -18.07
C THR A 374 15.51 19.26 -19.29
N PRO A 375 15.76 20.42 -19.95
CA PRO A 375 15.01 20.82 -21.13
C PRO A 375 14.97 19.74 -22.23
N GLU A 376 16.11 19.07 -22.47
CA GLU A 376 16.24 18.02 -23.49
C GLU A 376 15.38 16.80 -23.12
N ARG A 377 15.37 16.42 -21.84
CA ARG A 377 14.55 15.31 -21.36
C ARG A 377 13.07 15.66 -21.35
N ARG A 378 12.70 16.92 -21.04
CA ARG A 378 11.32 17.40 -21.19
C ARG A 378 10.87 17.38 -22.66
N GLU A 379 11.75 17.80 -23.61
CA GLU A 379 11.47 17.72 -25.05
C GLU A 379 11.16 16.27 -25.48
N ALA A 380 11.97 15.31 -25.04
CA ALA A 380 11.72 13.89 -25.34
C ALA A 380 10.37 13.41 -24.79
N ILE A 381 9.99 13.83 -23.56
CA ILE A 381 8.69 13.50 -22.95
C ILE A 381 7.54 14.14 -23.75
N TRP A 382 7.66 15.40 -24.16
CA TRP A 382 6.68 16.07 -25.01
C TRP A 382 6.51 15.34 -26.35
N ARG A 383 7.61 15.00 -27.02
CA ARG A 383 7.58 14.28 -28.30
C ARG A 383 6.85 12.95 -28.16
N ARG A 384 7.24 12.13 -27.20
CA ARG A 384 6.60 10.84 -26.94
C ARG A 384 5.10 10.98 -26.63
N ALA A 385 4.72 11.91 -25.74
CA ALA A 385 3.33 12.14 -25.40
C ALA A 385 2.49 12.59 -26.60
N LEU A 386 3.03 13.43 -27.48
CA LEU A 386 2.36 13.89 -28.70
C LEU A 386 2.22 12.74 -29.73
N GLU A 387 3.23 11.89 -29.89
CA GLU A 387 3.16 10.70 -30.75
C GLU A 387 2.10 9.70 -30.27
N GLU A 388 2.01 9.46 -28.96
CA GLU A 388 1.02 8.56 -28.34
C GLU A 388 -0.41 9.13 -28.36
N ALA A 389 -0.58 10.44 -28.53
CA ALA A 389 -1.87 11.11 -28.46
C ALA A 389 -2.82 10.77 -29.62
N GLY A 390 -2.30 10.41 -30.78
CA GLY A 390 -3.04 9.88 -31.93
C GLY A 390 -3.72 10.87 -32.87
N PRO A 391 -4.16 12.10 -32.51
CA PRO A 391 -4.62 13.08 -33.52
C PRO A 391 -3.47 13.60 -34.39
N ALA A 392 -3.78 13.95 -35.63
CA ALA A 392 -2.82 14.68 -36.46
C ALA A 392 -2.40 15.98 -35.75
N LEU A 393 -1.11 16.26 -35.71
CA LEU A 393 -0.58 17.51 -35.19
C LEU A 393 -0.73 18.62 -36.22
N ALA A 394 -1.06 19.82 -35.79
CA ALA A 394 -0.98 21.00 -36.62
C ALA A 394 0.49 21.46 -36.78
N ASP A 395 0.80 22.17 -37.84
CA ASP A 395 2.17 22.63 -38.19
C ASP A 395 2.77 23.58 -37.13
N ASP A 396 1.94 24.16 -36.24
CA ASP A 396 2.34 25.09 -35.20
C ASP A 396 2.80 24.40 -33.89
N VAL A 397 2.80 23.06 -33.85
CA VAL A 397 3.17 22.27 -32.64
C VAL A 397 4.61 21.81 -32.72
N ASP A 398 5.45 22.39 -31.86
CA ASP A 398 6.84 21.97 -31.69
C ASP A 398 7.10 21.57 -30.24
N ALA A 399 7.55 20.31 -30.03
CA ALA A 399 7.87 19.75 -28.71
C ALA A 399 8.99 20.52 -28.01
N ARG A 400 9.95 21.05 -28.75
CA ARG A 400 11.07 21.84 -28.23
C ARG A 400 10.61 23.17 -27.66
N ASP A 401 9.74 23.87 -28.38
CA ASP A 401 9.15 25.14 -27.95
C ASP A 401 8.28 24.92 -26.68
N LEU A 402 7.49 23.85 -26.66
CA LEU A 402 6.67 23.48 -25.50
C LEU A 402 7.53 23.17 -24.28
N ALA A 403 8.63 22.43 -24.46
CA ALA A 403 9.55 22.08 -23.36
C ALA A 403 10.27 23.31 -22.78
N ARG A 404 10.56 24.31 -23.61
CA ARG A 404 11.17 25.58 -23.18
C ARG A 404 10.16 26.50 -22.47
N LYS A 405 8.94 26.58 -22.99
CA LYS A 405 7.89 27.46 -22.45
C LYS A 405 7.28 26.91 -21.17
N TYR A 406 7.02 25.58 -21.09
CA TYR A 406 6.31 24.98 -19.98
C TYR A 406 7.23 24.09 -19.14
N HIS A 407 7.58 24.56 -17.93
CA HIS A 407 8.36 23.81 -16.95
C HIS A 407 7.46 22.84 -16.17
N LEU A 408 6.77 21.95 -16.90
CA LEU A 408 5.84 20.98 -16.29
C LEU A 408 6.56 19.67 -15.93
N PRO A 409 6.15 19.05 -14.81
CA PRO A 409 6.54 17.68 -14.49
C PRO A 409 6.03 16.68 -15.56
N PRO A 410 6.71 15.53 -15.76
CA PRO A 410 6.34 14.53 -16.77
C PRO A 410 4.87 14.13 -16.77
N GLY A 411 4.31 13.80 -15.62
CA GLY A 411 2.91 13.41 -15.52
C GLY A 411 1.92 14.51 -15.88
N ARG A 412 2.30 15.79 -15.67
CA ARG A 412 1.47 16.92 -16.08
C ARG A 412 1.59 17.22 -17.57
N ILE A 413 2.75 16.95 -18.20
CA ILE A 413 2.91 16.99 -19.65
C ILE A 413 1.96 15.99 -20.30
N VAL A 414 2.00 14.73 -19.85
CA VAL A 414 1.12 13.67 -20.37
C VAL A 414 -0.35 14.04 -20.19
N ALA A 415 -0.75 14.50 -19.00
CA ALA A 415 -2.12 14.92 -18.73
C ALA A 415 -2.58 16.09 -19.62
N ALA A 416 -1.72 17.09 -19.85
CA ALA A 416 -2.03 18.21 -20.73
C ALA A 416 -2.21 17.77 -22.19
N VAL A 417 -1.35 16.87 -22.67
CA VAL A 417 -1.47 16.33 -24.04
C VAL A 417 -2.74 15.49 -24.19
N GLN A 418 -3.05 14.64 -23.20
CA GLN A 418 -4.28 13.83 -23.21
C GLN A 418 -5.54 14.70 -23.22
N GLU A 419 -5.60 15.73 -22.36
CA GLU A 419 -6.71 16.68 -22.31
C GLU A 419 -6.90 17.40 -23.65
N ALA A 420 -5.83 17.96 -24.20
CA ALA A 420 -5.86 18.67 -25.49
C ALA A 420 -6.22 17.74 -26.66
N SER A 421 -5.68 16.51 -26.66
CA SER A 421 -5.98 15.49 -27.66
C SER A 421 -7.45 15.07 -27.65
N LEU A 422 -8.02 14.87 -26.48
CA LEU A 422 -9.45 14.55 -26.33
C LEU A 422 -10.32 15.67 -26.88
N GLN A 423 -10.00 16.93 -26.55
CA GLN A 423 -10.72 18.09 -27.07
C GLN A 423 -10.62 18.21 -28.61
N SER A 424 -9.45 17.89 -29.19
CA SER A 424 -9.24 17.87 -30.65
C SER A 424 -10.08 16.79 -31.32
N ARG A 425 -10.08 15.57 -30.77
CA ARG A 425 -10.88 14.45 -31.29
C ARG A 425 -12.37 14.76 -31.29
N VAL A 426 -12.89 15.33 -30.19
CA VAL A 426 -14.32 15.71 -30.07
C VAL A 426 -14.70 16.75 -31.15
N ARG A 427 -13.77 17.62 -31.54
CA ARG A 427 -14.03 18.67 -32.55
C ARG A 427 -13.69 18.22 -33.97
N GLY A 428 -13.07 17.06 -34.17
CA GLY A 428 -12.61 16.60 -35.47
C GLY A 428 -11.51 17.48 -36.09
N LEU A 429 -10.70 18.15 -35.24
CA LEU A 429 -9.63 19.07 -35.66
C LEU A 429 -8.25 18.51 -35.29
N PRO A 430 -7.19 18.88 -36.03
CA PRO A 430 -5.83 18.56 -35.61
C PRO A 430 -5.50 19.21 -34.26
N LEU A 431 -4.58 18.58 -33.51
CA LEU A 431 -4.10 19.08 -32.23
C LEU A 431 -3.20 20.31 -32.48
N ALA A 432 -3.68 21.48 -32.12
CA ALA A 432 -2.98 22.75 -32.33
C ALA A 432 -2.36 23.28 -31.03
N ARG A 433 -1.37 24.18 -31.18
CA ARG A 433 -0.67 24.82 -30.06
C ARG A 433 -1.63 25.47 -29.03
N ALA A 434 -2.68 26.13 -29.51
CA ALA A 434 -3.65 26.83 -28.65
C ALA A 434 -4.40 25.91 -27.71
N GLN A 435 -4.67 24.65 -28.11
CA GLN A 435 -5.30 23.65 -27.21
C GLN A 435 -4.30 23.16 -26.16
N LEU A 436 -3.05 22.89 -26.56
CA LEU A 436 -1.98 22.50 -25.63
C LEU A 436 -1.70 23.61 -24.62
N GLN A 437 -1.67 24.86 -25.02
CA GLN A 437 -1.49 26.01 -24.13
C GLN A 437 -2.60 26.07 -23.07
N ARG A 438 -3.87 25.91 -23.47
CA ARG A 438 -5.00 25.88 -22.53
C ARG A 438 -4.90 24.72 -21.55
N ALA A 439 -4.55 23.54 -22.04
CA ALA A 439 -4.38 22.36 -21.20
C ALA A 439 -3.19 22.51 -20.24
N CYS A 440 -2.05 23.05 -20.68
CA CYS A 440 -0.93 23.35 -19.79
C CYS A 440 -1.31 24.34 -18.70
N THR A 441 -2.06 25.38 -19.05
CA THR A 441 -2.56 26.37 -18.09
C THR A 441 -3.50 25.72 -17.08
N SER A 442 -4.41 24.84 -17.53
CA SER A 442 -5.29 24.06 -16.66
C SER A 442 -4.50 23.23 -15.63
N GLN A 443 -3.41 22.60 -16.06
CA GLN A 443 -2.55 21.80 -15.16
C GLN A 443 -1.78 22.64 -14.13
N LEU A 444 -1.49 23.90 -14.42
CA LEU A 444 -0.82 24.81 -13.49
C LEU A 444 -1.79 25.43 -12.46
N THR A 445 -3.05 25.58 -12.82
CA THR A 445 -4.02 26.42 -12.12
C THR A 445 -4.74 25.75 -10.96
N HIS A 446 -4.64 24.45 -10.77
CA HIS A 446 -5.49 23.72 -9.79
C HIS A 446 -5.36 24.22 -8.34
N ARG A 447 -4.19 24.71 -7.92
CA ARG A 447 -4.02 25.30 -6.56
C ARG A 447 -4.27 26.81 -6.54
N LEU A 448 -3.89 27.51 -7.62
CA LEU A 448 -4.08 28.98 -7.72
C LEU A 448 -5.56 29.38 -7.80
N ALA A 449 -6.41 28.57 -8.43
CA ALA A 449 -7.84 28.86 -8.56
C ALA A 449 -8.61 28.94 -7.22
N LEU A 450 -8.04 28.37 -6.15
CA LEU A 450 -8.62 28.46 -4.80
C LEU A 450 -8.23 29.78 -4.08
N LEU A 451 -7.12 30.41 -4.48
CA LEU A 451 -6.51 31.53 -3.76
C LEU A 451 -6.45 32.82 -4.60
N ALA A 452 -6.67 32.74 -5.90
CA ALA A 452 -6.51 33.85 -6.83
C ALA A 452 -7.60 33.86 -7.90
N ASP A 453 -8.06 35.05 -8.26
CA ASP A 453 -9.02 35.28 -9.33
C ASP A 453 -8.27 35.49 -10.66
N ARG A 454 -8.65 34.73 -11.72
CA ARG A 454 -8.10 34.94 -13.05
C ARG A 454 -8.59 36.26 -13.63
N VAL A 455 -7.66 37.08 -14.10
CA VAL A 455 -7.97 38.36 -14.76
C VAL A 455 -7.85 38.17 -16.28
N GLU A 456 -8.89 38.51 -17.03
CA GLU A 456 -8.84 38.50 -18.47
C GLU A 456 -8.03 39.70 -18.98
N ALA A 457 -6.90 39.44 -19.62
CA ALA A 457 -6.05 40.45 -20.23
C ALA A 457 -6.49 40.69 -21.68
N SER A 458 -7.51 41.54 -21.86
CA SER A 458 -8.07 41.86 -23.20
C SER A 458 -7.34 43.00 -23.88
N LEU A 459 -6.61 43.82 -23.12
CA LEU A 459 -5.93 45.04 -23.61
C LEU A 459 -4.53 44.76 -24.12
N ASP A 460 -4.07 45.61 -25.08
CA ASP A 460 -2.74 45.53 -25.69
C ASP A 460 -1.92 46.81 -25.53
N TRP A 461 -0.72 46.84 -26.14
CA TRP A 461 0.18 47.99 -26.07
C TRP A 461 -0.39 49.26 -26.66
N SER A 462 -1.37 49.20 -27.57
CA SER A 462 -2.02 50.35 -28.17
C SER A 462 -3.02 51.01 -27.19
N ASP A 463 -3.55 50.22 -26.24
CA ASP A 463 -4.49 50.71 -25.24
C ASP A 463 -3.77 51.38 -24.05
N LEU A 464 -2.45 51.12 -23.90
CA LEU A 464 -1.68 51.56 -22.77
C LEU A 464 -0.98 52.93 -23.05
N VAL A 465 -1.53 53.99 -22.52
CA VAL A 465 -0.96 55.34 -22.60
C VAL A 465 -0.08 55.61 -21.37
N VAL A 466 1.23 55.53 -21.56
CA VAL A 466 2.24 55.77 -20.51
C VAL A 466 3.44 56.56 -21.08
N PRO A 467 4.22 57.25 -20.23
CA PRO A 467 5.48 57.89 -20.69
C PRO A 467 6.43 56.87 -21.33
N PRO A 468 7.28 57.30 -22.30
CA PRO A 468 8.21 56.41 -22.97
C PRO A 468 9.13 55.62 -22.02
N GLU A 469 9.56 56.22 -20.94
CA GLU A 469 10.44 55.60 -19.95
C GLU A 469 9.73 54.44 -19.23
N ILE A 470 8.46 54.60 -18.89
CA ILE A 470 7.66 53.52 -18.29
C ILE A 470 7.42 52.39 -19.29
N ARG A 471 7.15 52.74 -20.56
CA ARG A 471 6.98 51.74 -21.63
C ARG A 471 8.25 50.89 -21.80
N GLU A 472 9.43 51.52 -21.77
CA GLU A 472 10.70 50.77 -21.88
C GLU A 472 10.94 49.87 -20.65
N LEU A 473 10.61 50.31 -19.44
CA LEU A 473 10.70 49.48 -18.26
C LEU A 473 9.78 48.27 -18.35
N LEU A 474 8.56 48.39 -18.85
CA LEU A 474 7.65 47.26 -19.09
C LEU A 474 8.21 46.30 -20.14
N TRP A 475 8.80 46.82 -21.22
CA TRP A 475 9.49 46.00 -22.23
C TRP A 475 10.70 45.27 -21.66
N GLN A 476 11.42 45.85 -20.71
CA GLN A 476 12.52 45.15 -20.00
C GLN A 476 12.01 43.96 -19.22
N VAL A 477 10.84 44.05 -18.58
CA VAL A 477 10.21 42.89 -17.88
C VAL A 477 9.93 41.77 -18.89
N VAL A 478 9.34 42.09 -20.05
CA VAL A 478 9.06 41.13 -21.12
C VAL A 478 10.36 40.47 -21.60
N ARG A 479 11.36 41.27 -21.96
CA ARG A 479 12.66 40.78 -22.47
C ARG A 479 13.38 39.90 -21.45
N ARG A 480 13.37 40.28 -20.18
CA ARG A 480 13.97 39.46 -19.09
C ARG A 480 13.32 38.09 -19.01
N HIS A 481 11.99 38.02 -19.13
CA HIS A 481 11.28 36.75 -19.12
C HIS A 481 11.62 35.92 -20.36
N THR A 482 11.55 36.49 -21.54
CA THR A 482 11.82 35.81 -22.81
C THR A 482 13.25 35.25 -22.89
N LEU A 483 14.22 35.97 -22.32
CA LEU A 483 15.63 35.58 -22.33
C LEU A 483 16.02 34.74 -21.11
N HIS A 484 15.10 34.51 -20.16
CA HIS A 484 15.38 33.82 -18.92
C HIS A 484 16.00 32.44 -19.14
N ALA A 485 15.36 31.57 -19.94
CA ALA A 485 15.86 30.23 -20.23
C ALA A 485 17.28 30.27 -20.82
N ARG A 486 17.55 31.20 -21.75
CA ARG A 486 18.86 31.35 -22.37
C ARG A 486 19.94 31.75 -21.37
N VAL A 487 19.63 32.66 -20.45
CA VAL A 487 20.60 33.19 -19.48
C VAL A 487 20.83 32.20 -18.34
N PHE A 488 19.79 31.63 -17.82
CA PHE A 488 19.86 30.79 -16.60
C PHE A 488 20.16 29.32 -16.89
N GLU A 489 19.63 28.77 -17.99
CA GLU A 489 19.81 27.36 -18.36
C GLU A 489 20.97 27.19 -19.35
N GLU A 490 20.98 27.88 -20.52
CA GLU A 490 22.00 27.69 -21.54
C GLU A 490 23.37 28.27 -21.10
N TRP A 491 23.40 29.43 -20.45
CA TRP A 491 24.64 30.03 -19.95
C TRP A 491 25.05 29.53 -18.56
N GLY A 492 24.23 28.69 -17.91
CA GLY A 492 24.53 28.08 -16.63
C GLY A 492 24.56 29.01 -15.42
N LEU A 493 24.02 30.22 -15.54
CA LEU A 493 23.98 31.18 -14.42
C LEU A 493 23.04 30.74 -13.29
N GLY A 494 22.04 29.91 -13.59
CA GLY A 494 21.08 29.37 -12.61
C GLY A 494 21.72 28.55 -11.51
N THR A 495 22.85 27.89 -11.77
CA THR A 495 23.58 27.07 -10.78
C THR A 495 24.37 27.91 -9.77
N LYS A 496 24.60 29.20 -10.07
CA LYS A 496 25.38 30.14 -9.24
C LYS A 496 24.54 31.06 -8.38
N LEU A 497 23.22 31.12 -8.62
CA LEU A 497 22.31 32.00 -7.89
C LEU A 497 21.51 31.20 -6.84
N VAL A 498 21.59 31.63 -5.61
CA VAL A 498 20.95 31.00 -4.44
C VAL A 498 19.48 31.44 -4.27
N THR A 499 19.06 32.51 -4.93
CA THR A 499 17.72 33.13 -4.76
C THR A 499 16.87 32.97 -6.02
N GLY A 500 15.54 32.90 -5.81
CA GLY A 500 14.52 32.59 -6.81
C GLY A 500 14.70 33.22 -8.17
N THR A 501 14.51 32.43 -9.21
CA THR A 501 14.67 32.79 -10.63
C THR A 501 13.51 33.62 -11.19
N GLY A 502 12.46 33.89 -10.36
CA GLY A 502 11.29 34.66 -10.79
C GLY A 502 11.59 36.15 -10.96
N ILE A 503 10.88 36.80 -11.88
CA ILE A 503 10.94 38.23 -12.11
C ILE A 503 9.88 38.89 -11.23
N SER A 504 10.31 39.78 -10.33
CA SER A 504 9.41 40.62 -9.54
C SER A 504 9.39 42.05 -10.05
N ALA A 505 8.20 42.60 -10.27
CA ALA A 505 8.00 43.99 -10.69
C ALA A 505 7.03 44.68 -9.73
N LEU A 506 7.41 45.86 -9.25
CA LEU A 506 6.58 46.68 -8.38
C LEU A 506 5.93 47.81 -9.18
N PHE A 507 4.58 47.81 -9.23
CA PHE A 507 3.78 48.89 -9.83
C PHE A 507 3.30 49.83 -8.71
N SER A 508 3.85 51.01 -8.64
CA SER A 508 3.51 52.04 -7.65
C SER A 508 2.86 53.27 -8.27
N GLY A 509 1.91 53.87 -7.58
CA GLY A 509 1.21 55.08 -8.02
C GLY A 509 -0.20 55.21 -7.44
N PRO A 510 -0.87 56.34 -7.61
CA PRO A 510 -2.25 56.60 -7.11
C PRO A 510 -3.28 55.58 -7.70
N PRO A 511 -4.46 55.43 -7.09
CA PRO A 511 -5.55 54.70 -7.68
C PRO A 511 -5.91 55.23 -9.06
N GLY A 512 -6.29 54.37 -10.02
CA GLY A 512 -6.72 54.75 -11.34
C GLY A 512 -5.59 55.01 -12.38
N THR A 513 -4.30 54.91 -12.01
CA THR A 513 -3.17 55.18 -12.92
C THR A 513 -2.84 54.00 -13.88
N GLY A 514 -3.68 53.03 -14.03
CA GLY A 514 -3.49 51.92 -15.00
C GLY A 514 -2.55 50.79 -14.55
N LYS A 515 -2.21 50.64 -13.27
CA LYS A 515 -1.29 49.60 -12.77
C LYS A 515 -1.71 48.18 -13.14
N THR A 516 -2.97 47.83 -12.93
CA THR A 516 -3.54 46.54 -13.28
C THR A 516 -3.60 46.35 -14.81
N MET A 517 -3.89 47.42 -15.55
CA MET A 517 -3.86 47.44 -17.02
C MET A 517 -2.47 47.13 -17.54
N ALA A 518 -1.44 47.79 -17.03
CA ALA A 518 -0.06 47.54 -17.43
C ALA A 518 0.37 46.07 -17.14
N ALA A 519 -0.02 45.53 -16.00
CA ALA A 519 0.21 44.11 -15.71
C ALA A 519 -0.51 43.19 -16.73
N GLY A 520 -1.75 43.53 -17.11
CA GLY A 520 -2.51 42.80 -18.15
C GLY A 520 -1.84 42.81 -19.52
N VAL A 521 -1.36 43.99 -19.95
CA VAL A 521 -0.65 44.14 -21.24
C VAL A 521 0.64 43.30 -21.25
N VAL A 522 1.43 43.35 -20.17
CA VAL A 522 2.63 42.50 -20.01
C VAL A 522 2.30 41.02 -20.04
N ALA A 523 1.26 40.59 -19.32
CA ALA A 523 0.83 39.20 -19.29
C ALA A 523 0.40 38.69 -20.68
N ARG A 524 -0.34 39.52 -21.44
CA ARG A 524 -0.76 39.20 -22.80
C ARG A 524 0.44 39.10 -23.76
N GLU A 525 1.40 40.00 -23.67
CA GLU A 525 2.63 39.97 -24.48
C GLU A 525 3.45 38.69 -24.21
N LEU A 526 3.49 38.24 -22.96
CA LEU A 526 4.16 37.01 -22.58
C LEU A 526 3.33 35.75 -22.87
N ASP A 527 2.08 35.92 -23.35
CA ASP A 527 1.12 34.82 -23.55
C ASP A 527 0.97 33.96 -22.24
N MET A 528 0.83 34.66 -21.12
CA MET A 528 0.70 34.08 -19.80
C MET A 528 -0.63 34.48 -19.13
N PRO A 529 -1.28 33.58 -18.36
CA PRO A 529 -2.47 33.92 -17.60
C PRO A 529 -2.11 34.88 -16.45
N LEU A 530 -2.94 35.90 -16.25
CA LEU A 530 -2.82 36.83 -15.13
C LEU A 530 -3.75 36.42 -13.99
N TYR A 531 -3.20 36.33 -12.79
CA TYR A 531 -3.96 36.05 -11.57
C TYR A 531 -3.84 37.22 -10.59
N ARG A 532 -4.97 37.59 -10.00
CA ARG A 532 -5.03 38.56 -8.93
C ARG A 532 -5.25 37.83 -7.60
N VAL A 533 -4.29 37.97 -6.71
CA VAL A 533 -4.37 37.44 -5.35
C VAL A 533 -4.85 38.57 -4.42
N ASP A 534 -5.96 38.32 -3.71
CA ASP A 534 -6.43 39.22 -2.68
C ASP A 534 -5.74 38.88 -1.35
N LEU A 535 -4.86 39.73 -0.89
CA LEU A 535 -4.12 39.56 0.35
C LEU A 535 -5.05 39.40 1.57
N SER A 536 -6.26 39.99 1.54
CA SER A 536 -7.24 39.84 2.62
C SER A 536 -7.75 38.38 2.75
N ARG A 537 -7.79 37.63 1.66
CA ARG A 537 -8.16 36.21 1.64
C ARG A 537 -7.03 35.28 2.10
N LEU A 538 -5.78 35.74 1.99
CA LEU A 538 -4.59 34.99 2.43
C LEU A 538 -4.32 35.09 3.92
N VAL A 539 -4.68 36.23 4.52
CA VAL A 539 -4.49 36.47 5.94
C VAL A 539 -5.56 35.74 6.73
N SER A 540 -5.25 34.55 7.21
CA SER A 540 -6.11 33.80 8.13
C SER A 540 -6.03 34.38 9.55
N LYS A 541 -7.13 34.23 10.32
CA LYS A 541 -7.17 34.55 11.77
C LYS A 541 -6.23 33.66 12.61
N TRP A 542 -5.66 32.62 12.04
CA TRP A 542 -4.84 31.62 12.73
C TRP A 542 -3.36 31.78 12.33
N ILE A 543 -2.49 31.97 13.33
CA ILE A 543 -1.05 32.00 13.14
C ILE A 543 -0.57 30.68 12.55
N GLY A 544 0.11 30.73 11.39
CA GLY A 544 0.63 29.54 10.67
C GLY A 544 -0.16 29.12 9.42
N GLU A 545 -1.45 29.44 9.27
CA GLU A 545 -2.19 29.17 8.03
C GLU A 545 -1.85 30.17 6.91
N THR A 546 -1.55 31.40 7.27
CA THR A 546 -1.14 32.44 6.31
C THR A 546 0.15 32.07 5.60
N GLU A 547 1.13 31.50 6.31
CA GLU A 547 2.40 31.03 5.73
C GLU A 547 2.19 29.82 4.82
N LYS A 548 1.32 28.88 5.21
CA LYS A 548 0.95 27.72 4.36
C LYS A 548 0.21 28.16 3.09
N ASN A 549 -0.68 29.15 3.19
CA ASN A 549 -1.41 29.67 2.04
C ASN A 549 -0.49 30.44 1.08
N LEU A 550 0.45 31.24 1.61
CA LEU A 550 1.47 31.93 0.81
C LEU A 550 2.45 30.96 0.13
N ALA A 551 2.85 29.89 0.81
CA ALA A 551 3.70 28.85 0.23
C ALA A 551 2.99 28.02 -0.83
N GLY A 552 1.65 28.04 -0.86
CA GLY A 552 0.81 27.34 -1.84
C GLY A 552 0.55 28.12 -3.13
N VAL A 553 0.81 29.44 -3.12
CA VAL A 553 0.72 30.36 -4.28
C VAL A 553 2.05 30.44 -5.01
#